data_8446a32b5f455f11df07124a6c31eb09
#
_entry.id   8446a32b5f455f11df07124a6c31eb09
#
_cell.length_a   1.000
_cell.length_b   1.000
_cell.length_c   1.000
_cell.angle_alpha   90.00
_cell.angle_beta   90.00
_cell.angle_gamma   90.00
#
_symmetry.space_group_name_H-M   'P 1'
#
loop_
_entity.id
_entity.type
_entity.pdbx_description
1 polymer ?
#
loop_
_entity_poly.entity_id
_entity_poly.type
_entity_poly.pdbx_seq_one_letter_code
_entity_poly.pdbx_strand_id
1 'polypeptide(L)'
;MKEILYRAVNTKVHSSMYIMLVISIAMFFVYTGLIGNSQMISVMASIEYTLPIWMTALLCILAIFSFVYYRYLCVYTLEEKMKEYGILISMGYGRKHISEAFLRIIIKSMLLALLCGLSAGTLIYFIILKVLNHVLDTEFHSFPLQGYILVTVVYVVICLINAVFSKKVINGLEISGMLNYKKLDKSVECPVLYQNVGFVLLAVGLMSLTFKGASYNFVSALLPMLFLTVSAYCLTMSFSHWFTKIFVRSASKYHRNLFYISQLRTNYKKYAKLLTSCTIIVIFGLFMLIVDVQLATDNGDHSFEMPYDFTVYMDAVEDDDIKKLENFEIQESALLTDTHLVRILDGAIQWEGQEFSRLIHVMPESSYSNLTGKFLGLQSDEIVVLSQIDRNQYDLETQEEGGVSWGFQPPGPASFLVGDRVYTKTIVKEIWEIVYNIEDQTQRTYIISDEDYENIVSEMGYEQMKYFVSVSEPESLSTVYDHLREINPNITAKETNLETQAQNKLVVSILILLAVMLLMFSFLSLIMLRINQNIGEEKGKYVNLFSIGYTHVQLQWEIRKEMATLFFVPLVIGSSISVIYAMLANIRTSLRQVVVTFGVTLLFFVIQYIFYRVAAKALGRLYLD
;
A
#
# COMPACT_ATOMS: atom_id res chain seq x y z
N MET A 1 22.83 42.99 19.79
CA MET A 1 23.42 41.62 19.71
C MET A 1 22.38 40.53 19.46
N LYS A 2 21.32 40.37 20.28
CA LYS A 2 20.20 39.45 20.01
C LYS A 2 19.51 39.70 18.66
N GLU A 3 19.41 40.94 18.24
CA GLU A 3 18.77 41.36 17.00
C GLU A 3 19.59 41.01 15.74
N ILE A 4 20.93 41.09 15.83
CA ILE A 4 21.86 40.65 14.77
C ILE A 4 21.80 39.13 14.62
N LEU A 5 21.78 38.42 15.76
CA LEU A 5 21.61 36.96 15.79
C LEU A 5 20.23 36.58 15.20
N TYR A 6 19.18 37.30 15.53
CA TYR A 6 17.83 37.06 15.02
C TYR A 6 17.73 37.33 13.52
N ARG A 7 18.36 38.37 13.00
CA ARG A 7 18.39 38.68 11.55
C ARG A 7 19.27 37.70 10.77
N ALA A 8 20.42 37.29 11.30
CA ALA A 8 21.28 36.29 10.68
C ALA A 8 20.65 34.89 10.65
N VAL A 9 19.79 34.62 11.63
CA VAL A 9 19.10 33.35 11.81
C VAL A 9 17.73 33.34 11.13
N ASN A 10 17.14 34.53 10.83
CA ASN A 10 15.84 34.64 10.17
C ASN A 10 15.98 34.40 8.66
N THR A 11 16.23 33.13 8.31
CA THR A 11 16.23 32.66 6.94
C THR A 11 14.80 32.62 6.41
N LYS A 12 14.58 33.19 5.26
CA LYS A 12 13.48 32.76 4.41
C LYS A 12 13.83 31.34 3.98
N VAL A 13 13.33 30.33 4.70
CA VAL A 13 13.24 28.96 4.15
C VAL A 13 12.66 29.13 2.76
N HIS A 14 13.29 28.59 1.74
CA HIS A 14 12.80 28.73 0.37
C HIS A 14 11.32 28.39 0.35
N SER A 15 10.48 29.36 0.00
CA SER A 15 9.02 29.24 0.10
C SER A 15 8.48 27.97 -0.55
N SER A 16 9.13 27.52 -1.63
CA SER A 16 8.77 26.29 -2.34
C SER A 16 8.97 25.02 -1.48
N MET A 17 10.04 24.95 -0.71
CA MET A 17 10.29 23.77 0.16
C MET A 17 9.31 23.71 1.34
N TYR A 18 8.98 24.88 1.87
CA TYR A 18 8.00 24.98 2.95
C TYR A 18 6.60 24.59 2.47
N ILE A 19 6.19 25.05 1.28
CA ILE A 19 4.92 24.67 0.66
C ILE A 19 4.85 23.15 0.45
N MET A 20 5.93 22.52 -0.02
CA MET A 20 5.99 21.07 -0.19
C MET A 20 5.85 20.31 1.14
N LEU A 21 6.41 20.84 2.24
CA LEU A 21 6.22 20.27 3.57
C LEU A 21 4.76 20.34 4.00
N VAL A 22 4.10 21.48 3.80
CA VAL A 22 2.68 21.68 4.11
C VAL A 22 1.81 20.69 3.31
N ILE A 23 2.07 20.54 2.02
CA ILE A 23 1.34 19.59 1.16
C ILE A 23 1.58 18.14 1.63
N SER A 24 2.83 17.78 1.97
CA SER A 24 3.15 16.45 2.50
C SER A 24 2.36 16.13 3.77
N ILE A 25 2.26 17.10 4.71
CA ILE A 25 1.47 16.94 5.94
C ILE A 25 -0.01 16.82 5.63
N ALA A 26 -0.54 17.68 4.75
CA ALA A 26 -1.95 17.67 4.37
C ALA A 26 -2.36 16.32 3.77
N MET A 27 -1.57 15.82 2.85
CA MET A 27 -1.83 14.57 2.17
C MET A 27 -1.67 13.35 3.10
N PHE A 28 -0.65 13.35 3.96
CA PHE A 28 -0.50 12.32 4.98
C PHE A 28 -1.70 12.29 5.93
N PHE A 29 -2.23 13.45 6.31
CA PHE A 29 -3.45 13.57 7.11
C PHE A 29 -4.68 12.99 6.40
N VAL A 30 -4.89 13.34 5.13
CA VAL A 30 -6.02 12.81 4.34
C VAL A 30 -5.98 11.29 4.29
N TYR A 31 -4.82 10.73 3.96
CA TYR A 31 -4.65 9.28 3.89
C TYR A 31 -4.88 8.60 5.25
N THR A 32 -4.33 9.16 6.33
CA THR A 32 -4.53 8.64 7.69
C THR A 32 -5.99 8.73 8.14
N GLY A 33 -6.67 9.82 7.76
CA GLY A 33 -8.08 10.03 8.08
C GLY A 33 -9.00 9.03 7.39
N LEU A 34 -8.71 8.70 6.13
CA LEU A 34 -9.50 7.72 5.35
C LEU A 34 -9.27 6.29 5.87
N ILE A 35 -8.01 5.88 6.10
CA ILE A 35 -7.70 4.54 6.62
C ILE A 35 -8.17 4.37 8.07
N GLY A 36 -8.19 5.43 8.88
CA GLY A 36 -8.68 5.38 10.25
C GLY A 36 -10.21 5.31 10.40
N ASN A 37 -10.95 5.35 9.29
CA ASN A 37 -12.41 5.21 9.31
C ASN A 37 -12.79 3.71 9.38
N SER A 38 -13.56 3.32 10.40
CA SER A 38 -13.98 1.92 10.60
C SER A 38 -14.79 1.35 9.43
N GLN A 39 -15.63 2.16 8.81
CA GLN A 39 -16.40 1.78 7.63
C GLN A 39 -15.49 1.51 6.42
N MET A 40 -14.44 2.31 6.23
CA MET A 40 -13.45 2.07 5.17
C MET A 40 -12.61 0.81 5.43
N ILE A 41 -12.31 0.52 6.69
CA ILE A 41 -11.62 -0.72 7.08
C ILE A 41 -12.48 -1.94 6.75
N SER A 42 -13.79 -1.90 7.07
CA SER A 42 -14.69 -3.01 6.74
C SER A 42 -14.83 -3.22 5.22
N VAL A 43 -14.95 -2.14 4.44
CA VAL A 43 -14.97 -2.20 2.97
C VAL A 43 -13.67 -2.79 2.40
N MET A 44 -12.51 -2.42 2.94
CA MET A 44 -11.24 -3.02 2.52
C MET A 44 -11.15 -4.50 2.88
N ALA A 45 -11.61 -4.87 4.07
CA ALA A 45 -11.57 -6.25 4.55
C ALA A 45 -12.55 -7.17 3.79
N SER A 46 -13.68 -6.64 3.30
CA SER A 46 -14.64 -7.41 2.49
C SER A 46 -14.10 -7.80 1.12
N ILE A 47 -13.14 -7.02 0.56
CA ILE A 47 -12.48 -7.35 -0.72
C ILE A 47 -11.34 -8.33 -0.48
N GLU A 48 -10.46 -8.02 0.48
CA GLU A 48 -9.35 -8.87 0.85
C GLU A 48 -8.95 -8.59 2.30
N TYR A 49 -8.97 -9.61 3.14
CA TYR A 49 -8.65 -9.51 4.57
C TYR A 49 -7.28 -8.88 4.87
N THR A 50 -6.30 -9.09 3.98
CA THR A 50 -4.95 -8.55 4.15
C THR A 50 -4.80 -7.10 3.71
N LEU A 51 -5.76 -6.55 2.99
CA LEU A 51 -5.68 -5.22 2.39
C LEU A 51 -5.54 -4.08 3.42
N PRO A 52 -6.27 -4.06 4.55
CA PRO A 52 -6.06 -3.05 5.61
C PRO A 52 -4.64 -3.06 6.17
N ILE A 53 -4.01 -4.24 6.25
CA ILE A 53 -2.63 -4.41 6.72
C ILE A 53 -1.65 -3.77 5.73
N TRP A 54 -1.83 -4.02 4.43
CA TRP A 54 -1.01 -3.41 3.38
C TRP A 54 -1.14 -1.89 3.34
N MET A 55 -2.36 -1.37 3.49
CA MET A 55 -2.61 0.08 3.56
C MET A 55 -1.96 0.71 4.80
N THR A 56 -1.99 0.03 5.94
CA THR A 56 -1.29 0.49 7.15
C THR A 56 0.23 0.43 6.99
N ALA A 57 0.78 -0.60 6.35
CA ALA A 57 2.20 -0.68 6.03
C ALA A 57 2.63 0.48 5.11
N LEU A 58 1.80 0.84 4.14
CA LEU A 58 2.03 1.99 3.26
C LEU A 58 2.06 3.31 4.05
N LEU A 59 1.21 3.47 5.05
CA LEU A 59 1.22 4.62 5.95
C LEU A 59 2.56 4.73 6.71
N CYS A 60 3.12 3.62 7.18
CA CYS A 60 4.46 3.59 7.79
C CYS A 60 5.55 4.04 6.80
N ILE A 61 5.46 3.60 5.55
CA ILE A 61 6.39 4.01 4.49
C ILE A 61 6.29 5.51 4.23
N LEU A 62 5.08 6.06 4.13
CA LEU A 62 4.85 7.50 3.97
C LEU A 62 5.42 8.30 5.16
N ALA A 63 5.29 7.79 6.39
CA ALA A 63 5.90 8.40 7.58
C ALA A 63 7.44 8.43 7.50
N ILE A 64 8.06 7.33 7.04
CA ILE A 64 9.52 7.26 6.82
C ILE A 64 9.93 8.28 5.75
N PHE A 65 9.19 8.43 4.66
CA PHE A 65 9.49 9.44 3.64
C PHE A 65 9.33 10.86 4.17
N SER A 66 8.31 11.14 4.94
CA SER A 66 8.15 12.44 5.62
C SER A 66 9.33 12.75 6.54
N PHE A 67 9.82 11.73 7.26
CA PHE A 67 11.03 11.86 8.08
C PHE A 67 12.27 12.16 7.22
N VAL A 68 12.49 11.42 6.14
CA VAL A 68 13.62 11.62 5.21
C VAL A 68 13.56 13.01 4.59
N TYR A 69 12.39 13.42 4.10
CA TYR A 69 12.18 14.74 3.51
C TYR A 69 12.51 15.86 4.50
N TYR A 70 11.94 15.78 5.72
CA TYR A 70 12.20 16.79 6.75
C TYR A 70 13.67 16.80 7.20
N ARG A 71 14.31 15.63 7.25
CA ARG A 71 15.75 15.52 7.52
C ARG A 71 16.59 16.25 6.47
N TYR A 72 16.28 16.06 5.20
CA TYR A 72 16.94 16.77 4.11
C TYR A 72 16.71 18.28 4.19
N LEU A 73 15.51 18.72 4.52
CA LEU A 73 15.17 20.13 4.71
C LEU A 73 15.98 20.77 5.85
N CYS A 74 16.10 20.09 6.99
CA CYS A 74 16.90 20.55 8.12
C CYS A 74 18.39 20.64 7.78
N VAL A 75 18.95 19.63 7.09
CA VAL A 75 20.34 19.62 6.64
C VAL A 75 20.61 20.77 5.67
N TYR A 76 19.72 20.96 4.70
CA TYR A 76 19.81 22.05 3.75
C TYR A 76 19.83 23.42 4.42
N THR A 77 18.88 23.69 5.31
CA THR A 77 18.82 24.96 6.06
C THR A 77 20.07 25.18 6.92
N LEU A 78 20.63 24.09 7.45
CA LEU A 78 21.87 24.15 8.23
C LEU A 78 23.07 24.47 7.33
N GLU A 79 23.23 23.78 6.20
CA GLU A 79 24.33 23.97 5.24
C GLU A 79 24.37 25.39 4.67
N GLU A 80 23.21 25.95 4.35
CA GLU A 80 23.09 27.32 3.84
C GLU A 80 23.66 28.35 4.84
N LYS A 81 23.47 28.12 6.14
CA LYS A 81 23.87 29.03 7.23
C LYS A 81 25.21 28.70 7.89
N MET A 82 25.86 27.60 7.49
CA MET A 82 27.08 27.12 8.15
C MET A 82 28.20 28.19 8.19
N LYS A 83 28.42 28.91 7.08
CA LYS A 83 29.42 29.98 7.02
C LYS A 83 29.10 31.13 7.97
N GLU A 84 27.84 31.57 8.02
CA GLU A 84 27.40 32.63 8.92
C GLU A 84 27.61 32.22 10.39
N TYR A 85 27.29 30.95 10.71
CA TYR A 85 27.53 30.38 12.04
C TYR A 85 29.01 30.28 12.37
N GLY A 86 29.87 29.91 11.42
CA GLY A 86 31.31 29.90 11.58
C GLY A 86 31.87 31.28 11.91
N ILE A 87 31.42 32.33 11.21
CA ILE A 87 31.78 33.72 11.49
C ILE A 87 31.31 34.17 12.87
N LEU A 88 30.07 33.87 13.25
CA LEU A 88 29.54 34.21 14.57
C LEU A 88 30.32 33.54 15.70
N ILE A 89 30.76 32.29 15.53
CA ILE A 89 31.58 31.60 16.51
C ILE A 89 32.97 32.22 16.60
N SER A 90 33.59 32.60 15.47
CA SER A 90 34.88 33.28 15.46
C SER A 90 34.82 34.66 16.11
N MET A 91 33.65 35.31 16.13
CA MET A 91 33.37 36.55 16.86
C MET A 91 33.08 36.33 18.36
N GLY A 92 33.21 35.10 18.89
CA GLY A 92 33.04 34.78 20.31
C GLY A 92 31.64 34.33 20.73
N TYR A 93 30.72 34.08 19.76
CA TYR A 93 29.42 33.51 20.14
C TYR A 93 29.53 32.02 20.52
N GLY A 94 28.96 31.65 21.65
CA GLY A 94 28.96 30.28 22.11
C GLY A 94 28.13 29.35 21.19
N ARG A 95 28.67 28.18 20.83
CA ARG A 95 27.99 27.15 20.01
C ARG A 95 26.59 26.80 20.54
N LYS A 96 26.41 26.79 21.85
CA LYS A 96 25.11 26.52 22.50
C LYS A 96 24.04 27.52 22.08
N HIS A 97 24.35 28.81 22.06
CA HIS A 97 23.41 29.86 21.68
C HIS A 97 23.00 29.76 20.19
N ILE A 98 23.96 29.40 19.32
CA ILE A 98 23.69 29.20 17.88
C ILE A 98 22.81 27.98 17.68
N SER A 99 23.11 26.85 18.37
CA SER A 99 22.29 25.64 18.26
C SER A 99 20.87 25.86 18.78
N GLU A 100 20.69 26.59 19.87
CA GLU A 100 19.36 26.93 20.40
C GLU A 100 18.58 27.86 19.46
N ALA A 101 19.24 28.83 18.82
CA ALA A 101 18.62 29.71 17.83
C ALA A 101 18.16 28.94 16.61
N PHE A 102 18.99 28.01 16.10
CA PHE A 102 18.64 27.13 14.97
C PHE A 102 17.48 26.20 15.32
N LEU A 103 17.47 25.60 16.51
CA LEU A 103 16.37 24.75 16.97
C LEU A 103 15.03 25.48 17.02
N ARG A 104 15.03 26.76 17.48
CA ARG A 104 13.79 27.58 17.49
C ARG A 104 13.23 27.77 16.08
N ILE A 105 14.09 27.93 15.07
CA ILE A 105 13.63 28.05 13.67
C ILE A 105 13.01 26.75 13.18
N ILE A 106 13.70 25.61 13.40
CA ILE A 106 13.18 24.30 13.00
C ILE A 106 11.82 24.03 13.64
N ILE A 107 11.69 24.25 14.95
CA ILE A 107 10.44 24.01 15.67
C ILE A 107 9.34 24.97 15.18
N LYS A 108 9.65 26.26 15.03
CA LYS A 108 8.68 27.25 14.54
C LYS A 108 8.20 26.92 13.12
N SER A 109 9.12 26.58 12.22
CA SER A 109 8.77 26.22 10.83
C SER A 109 7.90 24.96 10.77
N MET A 110 8.20 23.95 11.62
CA MET A 110 7.41 22.73 11.70
C MET A 110 6.01 22.98 12.26
N LEU A 111 5.89 23.77 13.33
CA LEU A 111 4.59 24.11 13.91
C LEU A 111 3.69 24.84 12.91
N LEU A 112 4.25 25.82 12.19
CA LEU A 112 3.49 26.53 11.15
C LEU A 112 3.09 25.59 10.00
N ALA A 113 4.02 24.71 9.56
CA ALA A 113 3.72 23.73 8.53
C ALA A 113 2.64 22.74 8.97
N LEU A 114 2.67 22.30 10.23
CA LEU A 114 1.70 21.39 10.81
C LEU A 114 0.31 22.05 10.89
N LEU A 115 0.21 23.28 11.38
CA LEU A 115 -1.06 24.01 11.42
C LEU A 115 -1.64 24.21 10.01
N CYS A 116 -0.84 24.72 9.06
CA CYS A 116 -1.29 24.91 7.68
C CYS A 116 -1.62 23.57 6.98
N GLY A 117 -0.81 22.53 7.23
CA GLY A 117 -1.02 21.21 6.65
C GLY A 117 -2.25 20.50 7.17
N LEU A 118 -2.52 20.56 8.47
CA LEU A 118 -3.74 20.00 9.06
C LEU A 118 -4.98 20.74 8.57
N SER A 119 -4.97 22.08 8.51
CA SER A 119 -6.12 22.83 8.01
C SER A 119 -6.41 22.57 6.53
N ALA A 120 -5.38 22.56 5.67
CA ALA A 120 -5.53 22.21 4.27
C ALA A 120 -5.96 20.74 4.09
N GLY A 121 -5.36 19.83 4.85
CA GLY A 121 -5.69 18.41 4.84
C GLY A 121 -7.14 18.14 5.24
N THR A 122 -7.64 18.84 6.24
CA THR A 122 -9.06 18.75 6.66
C THR A 122 -10.00 19.15 5.54
N LEU A 123 -9.72 20.26 4.84
CA LEU A 123 -10.54 20.68 3.70
C LEU A 123 -10.54 19.62 2.59
N ILE A 124 -9.37 19.11 2.23
CA ILE A 124 -9.23 18.07 1.21
C ILE A 124 -9.95 16.79 1.64
N TYR A 125 -9.82 16.38 2.89
CA TYR A 125 -10.48 15.21 3.45
C TYR A 125 -12.00 15.27 3.28
N PHE A 126 -12.64 16.37 3.68
CA PHE A 126 -14.08 16.54 3.53
C PHE A 126 -14.53 16.62 2.08
N ILE A 127 -13.70 17.20 1.19
CA ILE A 127 -14.01 17.21 -0.25
C ILE A 127 -14.00 15.78 -0.81
N ILE A 128 -12.96 14.99 -0.49
CA ILE A 128 -12.86 13.60 -0.95
C ILE A 128 -14.00 12.77 -0.39
N LEU A 129 -14.32 12.92 0.89
CA LEU A 129 -15.41 12.19 1.55
C LEU A 129 -16.76 12.52 0.92
N LYS A 130 -17.01 13.81 0.60
CA LYS A 130 -18.22 14.22 -0.11
C LYS A 130 -18.31 13.65 -1.52
N VAL A 131 -17.19 13.58 -2.24
CA VAL A 131 -17.12 12.95 -3.57
C VAL A 131 -17.39 11.45 -3.47
N LEU A 132 -16.78 10.77 -2.51
CA LEU A 132 -17.01 9.34 -2.26
C LEU A 132 -18.47 9.06 -1.94
N ASN A 133 -19.08 9.80 -1.03
CA ASN A 133 -20.49 9.66 -0.67
C ASN A 133 -21.42 9.88 -1.87
N HIS A 134 -21.09 10.85 -2.75
CA HIS A 134 -21.91 11.11 -3.93
C HIS A 134 -21.79 10.03 -5.02
N VAL A 135 -20.59 9.45 -5.18
CA VAL A 135 -20.33 8.43 -6.22
C VAL A 135 -20.85 7.06 -5.81
N LEU A 136 -20.90 6.79 -4.49
CA LEU A 136 -21.22 5.46 -3.94
C LEU A 136 -22.61 5.39 -3.33
N ASP A 137 -23.36 6.48 -3.32
CA ASP A 137 -24.64 6.62 -2.60
C ASP A 137 -24.57 6.14 -1.14
N THR A 138 -23.40 6.32 -0.50
CA THR A 138 -23.13 5.90 0.88
C THR A 138 -23.00 7.12 1.79
N GLU A 139 -23.31 6.94 3.06
CA GLU A 139 -23.15 8.00 4.07
C GLU A 139 -21.96 7.69 4.97
N PHE A 140 -20.74 7.87 4.47
CA PHE A 140 -19.55 7.82 5.32
C PHE A 140 -19.49 9.08 6.20
N HIS A 141 -19.85 8.93 7.45
CA HIS A 141 -19.80 10.02 8.43
C HIS A 141 -18.75 9.69 9.49
N SER A 142 -17.54 10.26 9.39
CA SER A 142 -16.62 10.24 10.51
C SER A 142 -15.75 11.49 10.57
N PHE A 143 -15.65 12.04 11.78
CA PHE A 143 -14.65 13.08 12.06
C PHE A 143 -13.29 12.39 12.28
N PRO A 144 -12.22 12.75 11.54
CA PRO A 144 -10.95 12.03 11.54
C PRO A 144 -10.10 12.32 12.77
N LEU A 145 -10.66 12.13 13.99
CA LEU A 145 -9.97 12.44 15.24
C LEU A 145 -8.68 11.63 15.41
N GLN A 146 -8.72 10.35 15.05
CA GLN A 146 -7.54 9.47 15.07
C GLN A 146 -6.45 9.98 14.13
N GLY A 147 -6.83 10.49 12.95
CA GLY A 147 -5.93 11.12 12.00
C GLY A 147 -5.20 12.34 12.57
N TYR A 148 -5.92 13.24 13.27
CA TYR A 148 -5.30 14.39 13.92
C TYR A 148 -4.28 14.00 14.97
N ILE A 149 -4.60 13.03 15.83
CA ILE A 149 -3.71 12.56 16.89
C ILE A 149 -2.46 11.92 16.27
N LEU A 150 -2.64 10.97 15.35
CA LEU A 150 -1.55 10.21 14.76
C LEU A 150 -0.61 11.10 13.97
N VAL A 151 -1.13 11.98 13.10
CA VAL A 151 -0.30 12.92 12.32
C VAL A 151 0.48 13.86 13.23
N THR A 152 -0.17 14.44 14.24
CA THR A 152 0.50 15.33 15.18
C THR A 152 1.62 14.61 15.91
N VAL A 153 1.39 13.41 16.43
CA VAL A 153 2.41 12.61 17.13
C VAL A 153 3.58 12.28 16.20
N VAL A 154 3.31 11.78 14.99
CA VAL A 154 4.34 11.42 14.01
C VAL A 154 5.21 12.62 13.66
N TYR A 155 4.63 13.77 13.33
CA TYR A 155 5.42 14.95 12.94
C TYR A 155 6.13 15.62 14.11
N VAL A 156 5.59 15.56 15.34
CA VAL A 156 6.30 15.98 16.55
C VAL A 156 7.52 15.09 16.81
N VAL A 157 7.39 13.78 16.69
CA VAL A 157 8.50 12.83 16.82
C VAL A 157 9.56 13.09 15.74
N ILE A 158 9.15 13.28 14.49
CA ILE A 158 10.04 13.64 13.38
C ILE A 158 10.81 14.93 13.70
N CYS A 159 10.14 15.95 14.21
CA CYS A 159 10.75 17.23 14.59
C CYS A 159 11.78 17.04 15.70
N LEU A 160 11.44 16.32 16.78
CA LEU A 160 12.32 16.07 17.92
C LEU A 160 13.60 15.32 17.52
N ILE A 161 13.45 14.23 16.73
CA ILE A 161 14.60 13.46 16.25
C ILE A 161 15.53 14.35 15.42
N ASN A 162 14.98 15.13 14.48
CA ASN A 162 15.77 16.02 13.63
C ASN A 162 16.41 17.18 14.42
N ALA A 163 15.76 17.68 15.46
CA ALA A 163 16.30 18.68 16.36
C ALA A 163 17.55 18.15 17.09
N VAL A 164 17.48 16.92 17.64
CA VAL A 164 18.62 16.27 18.31
C VAL A 164 19.79 16.06 17.34
N PHE A 165 19.53 15.56 16.14
CA PHE A 165 20.56 15.38 15.12
C PHE A 165 21.21 16.70 14.69
N SER A 166 20.44 17.75 14.46
CA SER A 166 20.94 19.06 14.06
C SER A 166 21.83 19.68 15.16
N LYS A 167 21.42 19.56 16.42
CA LYS A 167 22.21 19.97 17.58
C LYS A 167 23.55 19.23 17.66
N LYS A 168 23.54 17.90 17.43
CA LYS A 168 24.76 17.09 17.43
C LYS A 168 25.72 17.51 16.31
N VAL A 169 25.21 17.82 15.12
CA VAL A 169 26.03 18.30 14.00
C VAL A 169 26.67 19.65 14.32
N ILE A 170 25.90 20.64 14.79
CA ILE A 170 26.43 21.99 15.12
C ILE A 170 27.50 21.92 16.19
N ASN A 171 27.29 21.11 17.23
CA ASN A 171 28.25 21.02 18.36
C ASN A 171 29.52 20.23 18.00
N GLY A 172 29.46 19.30 17.03
CA GLY A 172 30.57 18.44 16.63
C GLY A 172 31.50 19.03 15.57
N LEU A 173 31.13 20.15 14.92
CA LEU A 173 31.95 20.75 13.85
C LEU A 173 32.99 21.75 14.44
N GLU A 174 34.22 21.66 13.93
CA GLU A 174 35.25 22.67 14.16
C GLU A 174 34.97 23.95 13.34
N ILE A 175 35.48 25.09 13.78
CA ILE A 175 35.28 26.40 13.11
C ILE A 175 35.82 26.34 11.67
N SER A 176 37.00 25.75 11.47
CA SER A 176 37.59 25.53 10.15
C SER A 176 36.70 24.67 9.27
N GLY A 177 36.05 23.64 9.84
CA GLY A 177 35.08 22.80 9.19
C GLY A 177 33.81 23.53 8.84
N MET A 178 33.33 24.46 9.67
CA MET A 178 32.14 25.27 9.37
C MET A 178 32.38 26.27 8.23
N LEU A 179 33.54 26.90 8.21
CA LEU A 179 33.93 27.85 7.17
C LEU A 179 34.17 27.16 5.82
N ASN A 180 34.69 25.92 5.85
CA ASN A 180 34.99 25.10 4.67
C ASN A 180 34.07 23.91 4.50
N TYR A 181 32.89 23.90 5.11
CA TYR A 181 31.99 22.74 5.18
C TYR A 181 31.72 22.09 3.83
N LYS A 182 31.60 22.90 2.77
CA LYS A 182 31.35 22.43 1.42
C LYS A 182 32.56 21.75 0.76
N LYS A 183 33.79 21.99 1.25
CA LYS A 183 35.04 21.40 0.71
C LYS A 183 35.44 20.07 1.38
N LEU A 184 34.79 19.67 2.45
CA LEU A 184 35.14 18.50 3.29
C LEU A 184 34.64 17.15 2.74
N ASP A 185 33.87 17.13 1.66
CA ASP A 185 33.39 15.89 1.06
C ASP A 185 34.49 15.15 0.31
N LYS A 186 35.13 14.21 1.00
CA LYS A 186 36.08 13.27 0.37
C LYS A 186 35.30 12.31 -0.55
N SER A 187 35.75 12.17 -1.78
CA SER A 187 35.30 11.11 -2.70
C SER A 187 35.59 9.74 -2.08
N VAL A 188 34.55 9.01 -1.71
CA VAL A 188 34.70 7.63 -1.23
C VAL A 188 34.24 6.72 -2.35
N GLU A 189 35.14 5.90 -2.85
CA GLU A 189 34.80 4.84 -3.81
C GLU A 189 33.86 3.84 -3.11
N CYS A 190 32.73 3.54 -3.75
CA CYS A 190 31.83 2.50 -3.24
C CYS A 190 32.45 1.13 -3.56
N PRO A 191 32.69 0.28 -2.56
CA PRO A 191 33.31 -1.03 -2.79
C PRO A 191 32.39 -1.91 -3.66
N VAL A 192 32.99 -2.71 -4.54
CA VAL A 192 32.30 -3.70 -5.40
C VAL A 192 31.43 -4.67 -4.57
N LEU A 193 31.75 -4.80 -3.29
CA LEU A 193 31.01 -5.61 -2.34
C LEU A 193 29.51 -5.25 -2.31
N TYR A 194 29.15 -3.96 -2.36
CA TYR A 194 27.74 -3.54 -2.37
C TYR A 194 26.98 -4.07 -3.59
N GLN A 195 27.63 -4.16 -4.74
CA GLN A 195 27.01 -4.72 -5.94
C GLN A 195 26.67 -6.20 -5.76
N ASN A 196 27.63 -7.00 -5.30
CA ASN A 196 27.44 -8.43 -5.13
C ASN A 196 26.40 -8.73 -4.03
N VAL A 197 26.50 -8.03 -2.90
CA VAL A 197 25.52 -8.14 -1.82
C VAL A 197 24.11 -7.72 -2.30
N GLY A 198 24.01 -6.67 -3.12
CA GLY A 198 22.74 -6.23 -3.69
C GLY A 198 22.08 -7.29 -4.57
N PHE A 199 22.83 -7.94 -5.45
CA PHE A 199 22.30 -9.03 -6.28
C PHE A 199 21.92 -10.28 -5.48
N VAL A 200 22.72 -10.65 -4.48
CA VAL A 200 22.39 -11.78 -3.57
C VAL A 200 21.12 -11.50 -2.80
N LEU A 201 20.98 -10.30 -2.22
CA LEU A 201 19.77 -9.92 -1.49
C LEU A 201 18.54 -9.83 -2.40
N LEU A 202 18.73 -9.41 -3.66
CA LEU A 202 17.65 -9.43 -4.66
C LEU A 202 17.22 -10.86 -4.95
N ALA A 203 18.16 -11.78 -5.18
CA ALA A 203 17.86 -13.18 -5.41
C ALA A 203 17.18 -13.84 -4.19
N VAL A 204 17.67 -13.58 -2.98
CA VAL A 204 17.06 -14.08 -1.73
C VAL A 204 15.64 -13.51 -1.54
N GLY A 205 15.44 -12.22 -1.77
CA GLY A 205 14.13 -11.59 -1.69
C GLY A 205 13.13 -12.17 -2.69
N LEU A 206 13.57 -12.44 -3.93
CA LEU A 206 12.73 -13.08 -4.94
C LEU A 206 12.47 -14.57 -4.63
N MET A 207 13.49 -15.30 -4.18
CA MET A 207 13.31 -16.70 -3.76
C MET A 207 12.39 -16.84 -2.55
N SER A 208 12.43 -15.90 -1.60
CA SER A 208 11.53 -15.95 -0.44
C SER A 208 10.04 -15.78 -0.82
N LEU A 209 9.74 -15.26 -2.01
CA LEU A 209 8.38 -15.22 -2.55
C LEU A 209 7.93 -16.57 -3.12
N THR A 210 8.86 -17.38 -3.64
CA THR A 210 8.54 -18.69 -4.20
C THR A 210 8.40 -19.76 -3.12
N PHE A 211 9.05 -19.57 -1.96
CA PHE A 211 8.88 -20.43 -0.79
C PHE A 211 7.59 -20.05 -0.03
N LYS A 212 6.45 -20.37 -0.61
CA LYS A 212 5.14 -20.26 0.05
C LYS A 212 4.98 -21.41 1.03
N GLY A 213 5.56 -21.27 2.22
CA GLY A 213 5.27 -22.17 3.35
C GLY A 213 3.85 -21.95 3.88
N ALA A 214 3.34 -22.92 4.62
CA ALA A 214 1.95 -23.10 5.07
C ALA A 214 1.29 -21.95 5.85
N SER A 215 1.96 -20.85 6.11
CA SER A 215 1.39 -19.71 6.85
C SER A 215 1.68 -18.42 6.13
N TYR A 216 0.66 -17.86 5.47
CA TYR A 216 0.71 -16.50 4.95
C TYR A 216 0.52 -15.51 6.10
N ASN A 217 1.55 -15.38 6.93
CA ASN A 217 1.57 -14.42 8.02
C ASN A 217 2.11 -13.07 7.52
N PHE A 218 1.69 -11.98 8.15
CA PHE A 218 2.21 -10.62 7.92
C PHE A 218 3.75 -10.57 7.83
N VAL A 219 4.45 -11.39 8.64
CA VAL A 219 5.91 -11.49 8.63
C VAL A 219 6.44 -12.09 7.32
N SER A 220 5.77 -13.08 6.74
CA SER A 220 6.18 -13.72 5.48
C SER A 220 6.04 -12.79 4.27
N ALA A 221 5.12 -11.84 4.32
CA ALA A 221 4.96 -10.82 3.29
C ALA A 221 5.95 -9.65 3.45
N LEU A 222 6.26 -9.24 4.68
CA LEU A 222 7.20 -8.15 4.96
C LEU A 222 8.67 -8.53 4.71
N LEU A 223 9.05 -9.78 4.97
CA LEU A 223 10.43 -10.23 4.84
C LEU A 223 10.99 -10.08 3.41
N PRO A 224 10.30 -10.52 2.34
CA PRO A 224 10.72 -10.28 0.96
C PRO A 224 10.87 -8.79 0.66
N MET A 225 9.91 -7.96 1.06
CA MET A 225 9.99 -6.51 0.86
C MET A 225 11.18 -5.87 1.56
N LEU A 226 11.55 -6.33 2.74
CA LEU A 226 12.73 -5.86 3.46
C LEU A 226 14.01 -6.22 2.68
N PHE A 227 14.14 -7.45 2.19
CA PHE A 227 15.29 -7.84 1.35
C PHE A 227 15.35 -7.03 0.07
N LEU A 228 14.23 -6.79 -0.60
CA LEU A 228 14.16 -6.00 -1.83
C LEU A 228 14.54 -4.53 -1.59
N THR A 229 14.11 -3.93 -0.47
CA THR A 229 14.48 -2.54 -0.14
C THR A 229 15.97 -2.40 0.19
N VAL A 230 16.56 -3.35 0.93
CA VAL A 230 18.00 -3.37 1.21
C VAL A 230 18.80 -3.66 -0.07
N SER A 231 18.33 -4.55 -0.94
CA SER A 231 18.90 -4.78 -2.27
C SER A 231 18.90 -3.51 -3.11
N ALA A 232 17.77 -2.79 -3.18
CA ALA A 232 17.67 -1.51 -3.90
C ALA A 232 18.68 -0.49 -3.37
N TYR A 233 18.90 -0.42 -2.05
CA TYR A 233 19.94 0.42 -1.45
C TYR A 233 21.34 0.02 -1.94
N CYS A 234 21.68 -1.25 -1.90
CA CYS A 234 22.98 -1.75 -2.34
C CYS A 234 23.22 -1.52 -3.84
N LEU A 235 22.22 -1.76 -4.67
CA LEU A 235 22.28 -1.56 -6.13
C LEU A 235 22.41 -0.08 -6.49
N THR A 236 21.66 0.80 -5.86
CA THR A 236 21.79 2.24 -6.09
C THR A 236 23.13 2.76 -5.61
N MET A 237 23.68 2.28 -4.48
CA MET A 237 25.01 2.65 -4.01
C MET A 237 26.11 2.20 -4.97
N SER A 238 25.98 1.05 -5.62
CA SER A 238 26.96 0.54 -6.58
C SER A 238 26.80 1.08 -8.01
N PHE A 239 25.71 1.79 -8.29
CA PHE A 239 25.38 2.27 -9.65
C PHE A 239 26.50 3.09 -10.28
N SER A 240 27.16 3.99 -9.53
CA SER A 240 28.23 4.82 -10.09
C SER A 240 29.42 3.99 -10.59
N HIS A 241 29.77 2.93 -9.86
CA HIS A 241 30.86 2.03 -10.24
C HIS A 241 30.52 1.26 -11.52
N TRP A 242 29.31 0.70 -11.54
CA TRP A 242 28.83 -0.06 -12.70
C TRP A 242 28.66 0.82 -13.94
N PHE A 243 28.09 2.00 -13.77
CA PHE A 243 27.85 2.97 -14.83
C PHE A 243 29.18 3.48 -15.46
N THR A 244 30.16 3.86 -14.61
CA THR A 244 31.47 4.29 -15.09
C THR A 244 32.19 3.18 -15.86
N LYS A 245 32.07 1.92 -15.42
CA LYS A 245 32.68 0.77 -16.10
C LYS A 245 32.12 0.55 -17.52
N ILE A 246 30.85 0.87 -17.75
CA ILE A 246 30.24 0.80 -19.09
C ILE A 246 30.86 1.85 -20.02
N PHE A 247 31.07 3.08 -19.55
CA PHE A 247 31.65 4.17 -20.38
C PHE A 247 33.13 3.99 -20.64
N VAL A 248 33.90 3.45 -19.70
CA VAL A 248 35.34 3.18 -19.84
C VAL A 248 35.62 2.19 -20.97
N ARG A 249 34.69 1.30 -21.33
CA ARG A 249 34.87 0.37 -22.46
C ARG A 249 35.00 1.04 -23.82
N SER A 250 34.61 2.32 -23.98
CA SER A 250 34.74 3.08 -25.24
C SER A 250 35.38 4.43 -24.97
N ALA A 251 36.65 4.60 -25.38
CA ALA A 251 37.40 5.83 -25.17
C ALA A 251 36.69 7.08 -25.72
N SER A 252 36.09 7.01 -26.91
CA SER A 252 35.33 8.10 -27.50
C SER A 252 34.10 8.50 -26.67
N LYS A 253 33.33 7.53 -26.16
CA LYS A 253 32.17 7.80 -25.30
C LYS A 253 32.60 8.33 -23.93
N TYR A 254 33.72 7.84 -23.40
CA TYR A 254 34.29 8.30 -22.14
C TYR A 254 34.69 9.77 -22.20
N HIS A 255 35.52 10.16 -23.23
CA HIS A 255 35.95 11.54 -23.37
C HIS A 255 34.80 12.51 -23.62
N ARG A 256 33.81 12.13 -24.43
CA ARG A 256 32.64 12.96 -24.70
C ARG A 256 31.79 13.22 -23.45
N ASN A 257 31.78 12.30 -22.46
CA ASN A 257 31.00 12.40 -21.23
C ASN A 257 31.88 12.58 -19.98
N LEU A 258 33.14 12.98 -20.14
CA LEU A 258 34.12 13.06 -19.05
C LEU A 258 33.63 13.93 -17.90
N PHE A 259 33.04 15.09 -18.19
CA PHE A 259 32.53 16.02 -17.19
C PHE A 259 31.41 15.38 -16.37
N TYR A 260 30.43 14.79 -17.04
CA TYR A 260 29.32 14.11 -16.41
C TYR A 260 29.76 12.91 -15.53
N ILE A 261 30.70 12.10 -16.05
CA ILE A 261 31.25 10.95 -15.32
C ILE A 261 32.02 11.41 -14.07
N SER A 262 32.84 12.47 -14.22
CA SER A 262 33.58 13.07 -13.10
C SER A 262 32.63 13.61 -12.03
N GLN A 263 31.59 14.34 -12.41
CA GLN A 263 30.61 14.90 -11.51
C GLN A 263 29.82 13.79 -10.77
N LEU A 264 29.44 12.76 -11.52
CA LEU A 264 28.74 11.60 -10.95
C LEU A 264 29.63 10.86 -9.93
N ARG A 265 30.93 10.72 -10.22
CA ARG A 265 31.88 10.05 -9.31
C ARG A 265 32.16 10.87 -8.04
N THR A 266 32.35 12.17 -8.16
CA THR A 266 32.69 13.05 -7.03
C THR A 266 31.50 13.26 -6.09
N ASN A 267 30.28 13.43 -6.63
CA ASN A 267 29.08 13.72 -5.85
C ASN A 267 28.21 12.49 -5.57
N TYR A 268 28.61 11.31 -6.03
CA TYR A 268 27.74 10.14 -6.04
C TYR A 268 27.20 9.74 -4.66
N LYS A 269 28.00 9.85 -3.62
CA LYS A 269 27.56 9.51 -2.26
C LYS A 269 26.36 10.34 -1.78
N LYS A 270 26.30 11.61 -2.22
CA LYS A 270 25.15 12.50 -1.94
C LYS A 270 23.93 12.08 -2.77
N TYR A 271 24.16 11.71 -4.06
CA TYR A 271 23.10 11.24 -4.94
C TYR A 271 22.56 9.86 -4.55
N ALA A 272 23.43 8.94 -4.10
CA ALA A 272 23.06 7.57 -3.84
C ALA A 272 21.94 7.44 -2.78
N LYS A 273 22.02 8.21 -1.70
CA LYS A 273 20.98 8.22 -0.65
C LYS A 273 19.62 8.69 -1.18
N LEU A 274 19.64 9.75 -2.00
CA LEU A 274 18.42 10.28 -2.61
C LEU A 274 17.87 9.29 -3.64
N LEU A 275 18.73 8.74 -4.52
CA LEU A 275 18.36 7.74 -5.52
C LEU A 275 17.72 6.50 -4.84
N THR A 276 18.29 6.05 -3.71
CA THR A 276 17.71 4.95 -2.94
C THR A 276 16.31 5.28 -2.45
N SER A 277 16.14 6.45 -1.82
CA SER A 277 14.81 6.86 -1.34
C SER A 277 13.80 6.93 -2.49
N CYS A 278 14.22 7.50 -3.63
CA CYS A 278 13.40 7.54 -4.84
C CYS A 278 13.09 6.14 -5.40
N THR A 279 14.07 5.23 -5.39
CA THR A 279 13.88 3.84 -5.87
C THR A 279 12.87 3.09 -5.00
N ILE A 280 12.93 3.24 -3.68
CA ILE A 280 11.97 2.63 -2.75
C ILE A 280 10.56 3.16 -3.01
N ILE A 281 10.41 4.48 -3.22
CA ILE A 281 9.11 5.09 -3.58
C ILE A 281 8.55 4.47 -4.86
N VAL A 282 9.40 4.30 -5.88
CA VAL A 282 8.97 3.71 -7.17
C VAL A 282 8.55 2.25 -6.98
N ILE A 283 9.30 1.46 -6.19
CA ILE A 283 8.97 0.05 -5.90
C ILE A 283 7.56 -0.04 -5.31
N PHE A 284 7.29 0.70 -4.24
CA PHE A 284 6.00 0.63 -3.57
C PHE A 284 4.88 1.26 -4.38
N GLY A 285 5.11 2.44 -4.99
CA GLY A 285 4.10 3.13 -5.77
C GLY A 285 3.67 2.35 -7.02
N LEU A 286 4.63 1.77 -7.73
CA LEU A 286 4.31 0.97 -8.91
C LEU A 286 3.69 -0.38 -8.54
N PHE A 287 4.16 -1.02 -7.47
CA PHE A 287 3.57 -2.25 -6.98
C PHE A 287 2.09 -2.04 -6.61
N MET A 288 1.78 -1.01 -5.83
CA MET A 288 0.40 -0.69 -5.46
C MET A 288 -0.48 -0.39 -6.67
N LEU A 289 0.05 0.35 -7.65
CA LEU A 289 -0.68 0.64 -8.88
C LEU A 289 -0.96 -0.62 -9.71
N ILE A 290 -0.02 -1.58 -9.75
CA ILE A 290 -0.24 -2.87 -10.42
C ILE A 290 -1.32 -3.66 -9.71
N VAL A 291 -1.28 -3.73 -8.38
CA VAL A 291 -2.31 -4.42 -7.56
C VAL A 291 -3.69 -3.77 -7.80
N ASP A 292 -3.78 -2.44 -7.79
CA ASP A 292 -5.03 -1.72 -8.05
C ASP A 292 -5.65 -2.09 -9.40
N VAL A 293 -4.86 -2.02 -10.46
CA VAL A 293 -5.36 -2.34 -11.81
C VAL A 293 -5.67 -3.84 -11.94
N GLN A 294 -4.96 -4.72 -11.24
CA GLN A 294 -5.29 -6.14 -11.20
C GLN A 294 -6.64 -6.37 -10.50
N LEU A 295 -6.88 -5.75 -9.35
CA LEU A 295 -8.18 -5.79 -8.66
C LEU A 295 -9.31 -5.23 -9.53
N ALA A 296 -9.08 -4.13 -10.23
CA ALA A 296 -10.08 -3.51 -11.11
C ALA A 296 -10.34 -4.32 -12.38
N THR A 297 -9.35 -5.10 -12.88
CA THR A 297 -9.48 -5.92 -14.09
C THR A 297 -9.83 -7.37 -13.81
N ASP A 298 -9.84 -7.76 -12.56
CA ASP A 298 -10.30 -9.07 -12.13
C ASP A 298 -11.83 -9.11 -12.19
N ASN A 299 -12.32 -9.27 -13.41
CA ASN A 299 -13.70 -9.61 -13.68
C ASN A 299 -13.83 -11.13 -13.55
N GLY A 300 -13.49 -11.68 -12.37
CA GLY A 300 -13.90 -13.03 -12.05
C GLY A 300 -15.39 -13.14 -12.38
N ASP A 301 -15.79 -14.17 -13.06
CA ASP A 301 -17.21 -14.40 -13.36
C ASP A 301 -17.90 -14.71 -12.03
N HIS A 302 -18.23 -13.62 -11.28
CA HIS A 302 -18.86 -13.72 -9.95
C HIS A 302 -20.23 -14.43 -10.02
N SER A 303 -20.75 -14.67 -11.24
CA SER A 303 -21.91 -15.52 -11.42
C SER A 303 -21.68 -16.94 -10.93
N PHE A 304 -20.42 -17.44 -10.96
CA PHE A 304 -20.06 -18.74 -10.40
C PHE A 304 -20.00 -18.77 -8.86
N GLU A 305 -19.81 -17.61 -8.22
CA GLU A 305 -19.76 -17.51 -6.76
C GLU A 305 -21.14 -17.36 -6.11
N MET A 306 -22.17 -17.08 -6.92
CA MET A 306 -23.56 -16.92 -6.51
C MET A 306 -24.49 -17.72 -7.42
N PRO A 307 -24.70 -19.01 -7.12
CA PRO A 307 -25.56 -19.87 -7.94
C PRO A 307 -27.05 -19.48 -7.89
N TYR A 308 -27.50 -18.82 -6.81
CA TYR A 308 -28.90 -18.43 -6.62
C TYR A 308 -29.09 -16.92 -6.81
N ASP A 309 -30.28 -16.51 -7.25
CA ASP A 309 -30.60 -15.10 -7.50
C ASP A 309 -30.92 -14.34 -6.20
N PHE A 310 -31.54 -15.02 -5.24
CA PHE A 310 -31.88 -14.45 -3.94
C PHE A 310 -31.45 -15.33 -2.79
N THR A 311 -31.11 -14.69 -1.66
CA THR A 311 -30.86 -15.33 -0.38
C THR A 311 -31.67 -14.59 0.70
N VAL A 312 -32.55 -15.30 1.38
CA VAL A 312 -33.33 -14.79 2.53
C VAL A 312 -32.71 -15.32 3.82
N TYR A 313 -32.39 -14.43 4.75
CA TYR A 313 -31.77 -14.77 6.03
C TYR A 313 -32.82 -14.80 7.13
N MET A 314 -32.85 -15.88 7.88
CA MET A 314 -33.76 -16.10 9.00
C MET A 314 -32.94 -16.41 10.26
N ASP A 315 -32.78 -15.40 11.13
CA ASP A 315 -31.95 -15.50 12.34
C ASP A 315 -32.68 -16.23 13.51
N ALA A 316 -33.99 -16.24 13.47
CA ALA A 316 -34.83 -17.04 14.38
C ALA A 316 -36.01 -17.56 13.55
N VAL A 317 -36.11 -18.87 13.44
CA VAL A 317 -37.12 -19.50 12.58
C VAL A 317 -38.40 -19.69 13.35
N GLU A 318 -39.50 -19.07 12.88
CA GLU A 318 -40.85 -19.30 13.36
C GLU A 318 -41.60 -20.24 12.38
N ASP A 319 -42.43 -21.12 12.90
CA ASP A 319 -43.27 -22.01 12.08
C ASP A 319 -44.16 -21.27 11.06
N ASP A 320 -44.48 -20.01 11.33
CA ASP A 320 -45.27 -19.16 10.45
C ASP A 320 -44.47 -18.71 9.22
N ASP A 321 -43.16 -18.49 9.36
CA ASP A 321 -42.28 -18.08 8.26
C ASP A 321 -42.04 -19.23 7.28
N ILE A 322 -41.88 -20.44 7.80
CA ILE A 322 -41.77 -21.64 6.94
C ILE A 322 -43.05 -21.83 6.11
N LYS A 323 -44.23 -21.69 6.74
CA LYS A 323 -45.51 -21.78 6.02
C LYS A 323 -45.68 -20.69 4.95
N LYS A 324 -45.20 -19.48 5.22
CA LYS A 324 -45.21 -18.39 4.23
C LYS A 324 -44.32 -18.72 3.04
N LEU A 325 -43.12 -19.29 3.26
CA LEU A 325 -42.23 -19.74 2.19
C LEU A 325 -42.81 -20.90 1.40
N GLU A 326 -43.42 -21.91 2.01
CA GLU A 326 -44.12 -22.99 1.33
C GLU A 326 -45.28 -22.47 0.45
N ASN A 327 -46.07 -21.52 0.97
CA ASN A 327 -47.10 -20.88 0.18
C ASN A 327 -46.56 -20.06 -0.98
N PHE A 328 -45.43 -19.37 -0.79
CA PHE A 328 -44.73 -18.65 -1.86
C PHE A 328 -44.26 -19.59 -2.94
N GLU A 329 -43.63 -20.71 -2.59
CA GLU A 329 -43.19 -21.72 -3.59
C GLU A 329 -44.35 -22.25 -4.42
N ILE A 330 -45.52 -22.50 -3.82
CA ILE A 330 -46.73 -22.96 -4.51
C ILE A 330 -47.25 -21.87 -5.45
N GLN A 331 -47.30 -20.62 -4.99
CA GLN A 331 -47.86 -19.52 -5.78
C GLN A 331 -46.97 -19.12 -6.95
N GLU A 332 -45.67 -19.08 -6.74
CA GLU A 332 -44.69 -18.60 -7.72
C GLU A 332 -43.97 -19.75 -8.45
N SER A 333 -44.46 -20.97 -8.34
CA SER A 333 -43.82 -22.18 -8.92
C SER A 333 -43.48 -22.08 -10.42
N ALA A 334 -44.23 -21.26 -11.17
CA ALA A 334 -43.97 -21.03 -12.60
C ALA A 334 -42.77 -20.08 -12.85
N LEU A 335 -42.41 -19.25 -11.88
CA LEU A 335 -41.32 -18.27 -11.99
C LEU A 335 -40.00 -18.79 -11.37
N LEU A 336 -40.07 -19.83 -10.55
CA LEU A 336 -38.92 -20.38 -9.82
C LEU A 336 -38.31 -21.56 -10.59
N THR A 337 -36.99 -21.62 -10.63
CA THR A 337 -36.22 -22.72 -11.20
C THR A 337 -35.79 -23.70 -10.12
N ASP A 338 -35.30 -23.16 -9.00
CA ASP A 338 -34.78 -23.95 -7.89
C ASP A 338 -34.95 -23.20 -6.55
N THR A 339 -35.27 -23.93 -5.50
CA THR A 339 -35.43 -23.37 -4.15
C THR A 339 -34.90 -24.34 -3.11
N HIS A 340 -34.13 -23.83 -2.17
CA HIS A 340 -33.55 -24.62 -1.08
C HIS A 340 -33.65 -23.91 0.25
N LEU A 341 -34.29 -24.55 1.22
CA LEU A 341 -34.25 -24.14 2.62
C LEU A 341 -33.12 -24.90 3.33
N VAL A 342 -32.14 -24.17 3.83
CA VAL A 342 -30.91 -24.72 4.36
C VAL A 342 -30.71 -24.26 5.79
N ARG A 343 -30.46 -25.20 6.69
CA ARG A 343 -30.10 -24.94 8.08
C ARG A 343 -28.64 -24.55 8.15
N ILE A 344 -28.32 -23.36 8.63
CA ILE A 344 -26.98 -22.82 8.72
C ILE A 344 -26.86 -21.97 9.99
N LEU A 345 -25.78 -22.16 10.74
CA LEU A 345 -25.42 -21.30 11.89
C LEU A 345 -24.19 -20.47 11.54
N ASP A 346 -24.17 -19.23 11.97
CA ASP A 346 -23.00 -18.39 11.88
C ASP A 346 -22.05 -18.69 13.04
N GLY A 347 -20.75 -18.77 12.72
CA GLY A 347 -19.69 -19.05 13.68
C GLY A 347 -18.39 -18.32 13.34
N ALA A 348 -17.38 -18.53 14.18
CA ALA A 348 -16.04 -17.99 13.98
C ALA A 348 -14.96 -19.05 14.25
N ILE A 349 -13.85 -18.98 13.53
CA ILE A 349 -12.71 -19.88 13.74
C ILE A 349 -11.97 -19.44 15.00
N GLN A 350 -11.63 -20.41 15.86
CA GLN A 350 -10.76 -20.21 17.00
C GLN A 350 -9.43 -20.91 16.77
N TRP A 351 -8.33 -20.18 16.87
CA TRP A 351 -6.98 -20.74 16.76
C TRP A 351 -6.17 -20.39 18.02
N GLU A 352 -5.62 -21.40 18.68
CA GLU A 352 -4.78 -21.27 19.90
C GLU A 352 -5.40 -20.37 21.01
N GLY A 353 -6.72 -20.41 21.17
CA GLY A 353 -7.43 -19.64 22.21
C GLY A 353 -7.60 -18.15 21.88
N GLN A 354 -7.21 -17.69 20.70
CA GLN A 354 -7.52 -16.35 20.19
C GLN A 354 -8.69 -16.44 19.21
N GLU A 355 -9.68 -15.58 19.43
CA GLU A 355 -10.79 -15.41 18.51
C GLU A 355 -10.27 -14.75 17.22
N PHE A 356 -10.16 -15.53 16.16
CA PHE A 356 -9.96 -14.97 14.83
C PHE A 356 -11.35 -14.56 14.32
N SER A 357 -11.50 -13.31 13.94
CA SER A 357 -12.72 -12.73 13.37
C SER A 357 -13.03 -13.25 11.95
N ARG A 358 -12.78 -14.53 11.69
CA ARG A 358 -13.08 -15.15 10.40
C ARG A 358 -14.40 -15.87 10.56
N LEU A 359 -15.45 -15.29 9.97
CA LEU A 359 -16.77 -15.88 9.94
C LEU A 359 -16.74 -17.21 9.21
N ILE A 360 -17.41 -18.19 9.77
CA ILE A 360 -17.69 -19.49 9.16
C ILE A 360 -19.18 -19.77 9.21
N HIS A 361 -19.62 -20.62 8.31
CA HIS A 361 -20.93 -21.25 8.42
C HIS A 361 -20.78 -22.65 9.00
N VAL A 362 -21.73 -23.06 9.83
CA VAL A 362 -21.83 -24.43 10.32
C VAL A 362 -23.15 -25.01 9.79
N MET A 363 -23.09 -26.11 9.08
CA MET A 363 -24.19 -26.71 8.34
C MET A 363 -24.31 -28.20 8.67
N PRO A 364 -25.52 -28.74 8.88
CA PRO A 364 -25.71 -30.18 9.02
C PRO A 364 -25.52 -30.89 7.68
N GLU A 365 -25.10 -32.15 7.71
CA GLU A 365 -24.91 -32.97 6.50
C GLU A 365 -26.19 -33.10 5.66
N SER A 366 -27.36 -33.15 6.28
CA SER A 366 -28.65 -33.19 5.58
C SER A 366 -28.87 -31.98 4.69
N SER A 367 -28.51 -30.76 5.16
CA SER A 367 -28.61 -29.54 4.36
C SER A 367 -27.65 -29.55 3.16
N TYR A 368 -26.41 -30.03 3.34
CA TYR A 368 -25.46 -30.20 2.23
C TYR A 368 -25.94 -31.23 1.23
N SER A 369 -26.50 -32.34 1.71
CA SER A 369 -27.06 -33.40 0.87
C SER A 369 -28.26 -32.90 0.05
N ASN A 370 -29.12 -32.06 0.62
CA ASN A 370 -30.24 -31.43 -0.06
C ASN A 370 -29.79 -30.49 -1.20
N LEU A 371 -28.70 -29.73 -0.97
CA LEU A 371 -28.16 -28.82 -1.97
C LEU A 371 -27.43 -29.53 -3.13
N THR A 372 -26.68 -30.60 -2.82
CA THR A 372 -25.75 -31.21 -3.81
C THR A 372 -26.15 -32.60 -4.28
N GLY A 373 -27.09 -33.23 -3.59
CA GLY A 373 -27.44 -34.65 -3.82
C GLY A 373 -26.37 -35.63 -3.32
N LYS A 374 -25.30 -35.14 -2.61
CA LYS A 374 -24.16 -35.97 -2.18
C LYS A 374 -24.26 -36.24 -0.67
N PHE A 375 -24.08 -37.49 -0.29
CA PHE A 375 -24.06 -37.90 1.12
C PHE A 375 -22.61 -38.14 1.56
N LEU A 376 -22.19 -37.59 2.69
CA LEU A 376 -20.82 -37.66 3.18
C LEU A 376 -20.61 -38.80 4.20
N GLY A 377 -21.64 -39.15 4.99
CA GLY A 377 -21.60 -40.20 6.00
C GLY A 377 -20.78 -39.82 7.22
N LEU A 378 -20.90 -38.57 7.70
CA LEU A 378 -20.14 -38.03 8.81
C LEU A 378 -20.53 -38.69 10.15
N GLN A 379 -19.50 -39.05 10.92
CA GLN A 379 -19.66 -39.50 12.28
C GLN A 379 -19.65 -38.30 13.26
N SER A 380 -20.10 -38.55 14.48
CA SER A 380 -19.98 -37.54 15.54
C SER A 380 -18.50 -37.17 15.72
N ASP A 381 -18.23 -35.88 15.96
CA ASP A 381 -16.90 -35.27 16.04
C ASP A 381 -16.12 -35.11 14.72
N GLU A 382 -16.69 -35.45 13.59
CA GLU A 382 -16.07 -35.23 12.28
C GLU A 382 -16.56 -33.94 11.62
N ILE A 383 -15.68 -33.25 10.91
CA ILE A 383 -15.97 -32.09 10.09
C ILE A 383 -15.45 -32.31 8.66
N VAL A 384 -16.28 -31.96 7.69
CA VAL A 384 -15.86 -31.70 6.32
C VAL A 384 -15.89 -30.19 6.10
N VAL A 385 -14.77 -29.62 5.64
CA VAL A 385 -14.67 -28.21 5.29
C VAL A 385 -15.10 -28.03 3.85
N LEU A 386 -16.13 -27.24 3.61
CA LEU A 386 -16.52 -26.81 2.28
C LEU A 386 -15.90 -25.42 2.02
N SER A 387 -14.95 -25.35 1.11
CA SER A 387 -14.38 -24.12 0.58
C SER A 387 -15.07 -23.81 -0.73
N GLN A 388 -15.88 -22.75 -0.74
CA GLN A 388 -16.70 -22.37 -1.90
C GLN A 388 -15.85 -21.67 -2.95
N ILE A 389 -15.04 -22.44 -3.65
CA ILE A 389 -14.08 -21.97 -4.66
C ILE A 389 -14.21 -22.90 -5.88
N ASP A 390 -14.28 -22.34 -7.07
CA ASP A 390 -14.27 -23.15 -8.30
C ASP A 390 -12.94 -23.89 -8.44
N ARG A 391 -13.04 -25.23 -8.45
CA ARG A 391 -11.90 -26.12 -8.62
C ARG A 391 -11.09 -25.86 -9.89
N ASN A 392 -11.75 -25.39 -10.95
CA ASN A 392 -11.10 -25.12 -12.24
C ASN A 392 -10.28 -23.83 -12.25
N GLN A 393 -10.49 -22.94 -11.29
CA GLN A 393 -9.70 -21.72 -11.10
C GLN A 393 -8.42 -22.01 -10.33
N TYR A 394 -8.31 -23.16 -9.65
CA TYR A 394 -7.17 -23.54 -8.82
C TYR A 394 -6.51 -24.80 -9.39
N ASP A 395 -5.23 -24.67 -9.81
CA ASP A 395 -4.42 -25.77 -10.33
C ASP A 395 -3.99 -26.68 -9.17
N LEU A 396 -4.67 -27.81 -9.03
CA LEU A 396 -4.49 -28.74 -7.92
C LEU A 396 -3.19 -29.53 -8.01
N GLU A 397 -2.56 -29.61 -9.20
CA GLU A 397 -1.31 -30.35 -9.39
C GLU A 397 -0.13 -29.71 -8.63
N THR A 398 -0.19 -28.41 -8.33
CA THR A 398 0.84 -27.71 -7.53
C THR A 398 0.64 -27.83 -6.03
N GLN A 399 -0.46 -28.40 -5.54
CA GLN A 399 -0.79 -28.48 -4.10
C GLN A 399 -0.41 -29.80 -3.46
N GLU A 400 -0.18 -30.87 -4.19
CA GLU A 400 0.29 -32.14 -3.64
C GLU A 400 1.74 -32.08 -3.13
N GLU A 401 2.52 -31.08 -3.53
CA GLU A 401 3.91 -30.87 -3.09
C GLU A 401 4.12 -29.68 -2.11
N GLY A 402 3.17 -29.37 -1.24
CA GLY A 402 3.39 -28.48 -0.08
C GLY A 402 3.14 -26.97 -0.32
N GLY A 403 2.45 -26.60 -1.37
CA GLY A 403 1.96 -25.23 -1.57
C GLY A 403 0.69 -24.97 -0.79
N VAL A 404 0.77 -24.18 0.29
CA VAL A 404 -0.42 -23.76 1.04
C VAL A 404 -1.24 -22.79 0.22
N SER A 405 -2.38 -23.25 -0.24
CA SER A 405 -3.42 -22.34 -0.69
C SER A 405 -3.99 -21.59 0.52
N TRP A 406 -4.44 -20.40 0.28
CA TRP A 406 -5.21 -19.63 1.24
C TRP A 406 -6.39 -20.47 1.71
N GLY A 407 -6.18 -21.20 2.79
CA GLY A 407 -7.26 -21.82 3.43
C GLY A 407 -7.29 -23.32 3.54
N PHE A 408 -6.33 -24.07 3.07
CA PHE A 408 -6.25 -25.50 3.36
C PHE A 408 -6.13 -25.71 4.87
N GLN A 409 -7.12 -26.35 5.45
CA GLN A 409 -7.02 -26.89 6.79
C GLN A 409 -6.62 -28.37 6.67
N PRO A 410 -5.42 -28.73 7.14
CA PRO A 410 -5.01 -30.11 7.10
C PRO A 410 -5.94 -30.96 7.96
N PRO A 411 -6.12 -32.25 7.69
CA PRO A 411 -6.82 -33.15 8.58
C PRO A 411 -6.27 -33.04 10.01
N GLY A 412 -7.15 -32.87 10.99
CA GLY A 412 -6.76 -32.70 12.38
C GLY A 412 -7.79 -31.94 13.21
N PRO A 413 -7.50 -31.70 14.50
CA PRO A 413 -8.45 -31.01 15.39
C PRO A 413 -8.61 -29.53 14.98
N ALA A 414 -9.84 -29.07 14.90
CA ALA A 414 -10.20 -27.69 14.68
C ALA A 414 -11.20 -27.21 15.72
N SER A 415 -11.00 -25.99 16.21
CA SER A 415 -11.90 -25.35 17.16
C SER A 415 -12.63 -24.18 16.48
N PHE A 416 -13.92 -24.10 16.71
CA PHE A 416 -14.76 -23.02 16.19
C PHE A 416 -15.77 -22.57 17.26
N LEU A 417 -16.17 -21.31 17.15
CA LEU A 417 -17.10 -20.65 18.04
C LEU A 417 -18.46 -20.56 17.35
N VAL A 418 -19.52 -20.91 18.06
CA VAL A 418 -20.90 -20.63 17.65
C VAL A 418 -21.61 -19.99 18.86
N GLY A 419 -22.10 -18.77 18.69
CA GLY A 419 -22.52 -17.95 19.82
C GLY A 419 -21.32 -17.69 20.76
N ASP A 420 -21.48 -17.98 22.05
CA ASP A 420 -20.43 -17.81 23.07
C ASP A 420 -19.69 -19.13 23.41
N ARG A 421 -19.92 -20.20 22.67
CA ARG A 421 -19.38 -21.53 22.96
C ARG A 421 -18.38 -22.02 21.93
N VAL A 422 -17.35 -22.69 22.43
CA VAL A 422 -16.28 -23.27 21.62
C VAL A 422 -16.52 -24.76 21.45
N TYR A 423 -16.51 -25.19 20.20
CA TYR A 423 -16.60 -26.60 19.80
C TYR A 423 -15.28 -27.04 19.18
N THR A 424 -14.81 -28.23 19.55
CA THR A 424 -13.59 -28.82 18.96
C THR A 424 -13.94 -30.14 18.32
N LYS A 425 -13.63 -30.27 17.03
CA LYS A 425 -13.92 -31.45 16.21
C LYS A 425 -12.76 -31.74 15.26
N THR A 426 -12.77 -32.90 14.62
CA THR A 426 -11.70 -33.36 13.73
C THR A 426 -12.06 -33.13 12.27
N ILE A 427 -11.24 -32.34 11.54
CA ILE A 427 -11.38 -32.18 10.09
C ILE A 427 -10.88 -33.46 9.42
N VAL A 428 -11.78 -34.11 8.67
CA VAL A 428 -11.45 -35.34 7.92
C VAL A 428 -11.18 -35.09 6.45
N LYS A 429 -11.81 -34.04 5.87
CA LYS A 429 -11.71 -33.75 4.44
C LYS A 429 -12.04 -32.28 4.16
N GLU A 430 -11.48 -31.74 3.08
CA GLU A 430 -11.88 -30.48 2.49
C GLU A 430 -12.48 -30.72 1.09
N ILE A 431 -13.61 -30.07 0.79
CA ILE A 431 -14.31 -30.11 -0.49
C ILE A 431 -14.24 -28.71 -1.10
N TRP A 432 -13.93 -28.63 -2.38
CA TRP A 432 -13.85 -27.40 -3.14
C TRP A 432 -14.94 -27.41 -4.20
N GLU A 433 -16.03 -26.73 -3.90
CA GLU A 433 -17.21 -26.66 -4.75
C GLU A 433 -18.04 -25.44 -4.36
N ILE A 434 -18.60 -24.72 -5.33
CA ILE A 434 -19.54 -23.65 -5.06
C ILE A 434 -20.93 -24.28 -4.96
N VAL A 435 -21.55 -24.18 -3.81
CA VAL A 435 -22.81 -24.86 -3.50
C VAL A 435 -23.95 -23.86 -3.27
N TYR A 436 -23.65 -22.72 -2.63
CA TYR A 436 -24.64 -21.69 -2.35
C TYR A 436 -23.99 -20.30 -2.34
N ASN A 437 -24.81 -19.25 -2.28
CA ASN A 437 -24.32 -17.86 -2.27
C ASN A 437 -23.48 -17.55 -1.02
N ILE A 438 -22.26 -17.06 -1.23
CA ILE A 438 -21.37 -16.59 -0.17
C ILE A 438 -21.33 -15.07 -0.14
N GLU A 439 -21.23 -14.51 1.04
CA GLU A 439 -21.12 -13.07 1.25
C GLU A 439 -19.67 -12.59 1.18
N ASP A 440 -18.72 -13.44 1.58
CA ASP A 440 -17.29 -13.18 1.60
C ASP A 440 -16.53 -14.37 1.02
N GLN A 441 -15.62 -14.14 0.06
CA GLN A 441 -14.76 -15.16 -0.58
C GLN A 441 -13.86 -15.90 0.43
N THR A 442 -13.70 -15.37 1.63
CA THR A 442 -12.92 -16.02 2.70
C THR A 442 -13.77 -16.92 3.60
N GLN A 443 -15.08 -16.89 3.42
CA GLN A 443 -16.05 -17.63 4.24
C GLN A 443 -15.97 -19.13 3.94
N ARG A 444 -15.96 -19.94 4.96
CA ARG A 444 -15.94 -21.40 4.88
C ARG A 444 -17.13 -21.99 5.57
N THR A 445 -17.52 -23.17 5.10
CA THR A 445 -18.60 -23.92 5.72
C THR A 445 -18.05 -25.18 6.36
N TYR A 446 -18.33 -25.37 7.62
CA TYR A 446 -18.08 -26.59 8.36
C TYR A 446 -19.33 -27.47 8.29
N ILE A 447 -19.22 -28.58 7.57
CA ILE A 447 -20.29 -29.58 7.48
C ILE A 447 -20.05 -30.58 8.61
N ILE A 448 -21.04 -30.76 9.48
CA ILE A 448 -21.02 -31.63 10.65
C ILE A 448 -22.15 -32.65 10.57
N SER A 449 -22.10 -33.69 11.39
CA SER A 449 -23.20 -34.65 11.49
C SER A 449 -24.49 -33.97 11.97
N ASP A 450 -25.64 -34.50 11.54
CA ASP A 450 -26.93 -33.94 11.95
C ASP A 450 -27.11 -34.02 13.47
N GLU A 451 -26.63 -35.07 14.14
CA GLU A 451 -26.66 -35.22 15.57
C GLU A 451 -25.88 -34.11 16.29
N ASP A 452 -24.68 -33.80 15.81
CA ASP A 452 -23.85 -32.71 16.38
C ASP A 452 -24.47 -31.34 16.16
N TYR A 453 -25.10 -31.13 15.01
CA TYR A 453 -25.80 -29.88 14.71
C TYR A 453 -27.00 -29.67 15.66
N GLU A 454 -27.83 -30.69 15.85
CA GLU A 454 -28.96 -30.64 16.80
C GLU A 454 -28.52 -30.37 18.24
N ASN A 455 -27.37 -30.93 18.64
CA ASN A 455 -26.80 -30.65 19.96
C ASN A 455 -26.43 -29.16 20.09
N ILE A 456 -25.79 -28.57 19.07
CA ILE A 456 -25.42 -27.14 19.05
C ILE A 456 -26.68 -26.27 19.11
N VAL A 457 -27.69 -26.55 18.27
CA VAL A 457 -28.96 -25.82 18.25
C VAL A 457 -29.66 -25.89 19.59
N SER A 458 -29.72 -27.08 20.19
CA SER A 458 -30.36 -27.26 21.51
C SER A 458 -29.66 -26.48 22.62
N GLU A 459 -28.36 -26.33 22.53
CA GLU A 459 -27.56 -25.56 23.47
C GLU A 459 -27.68 -24.04 23.27
N MET A 460 -27.88 -23.60 22.03
CA MET A 460 -28.08 -22.19 21.67
C MET A 460 -29.50 -21.71 21.94
N GLY A 461 -30.50 -22.59 21.84
CA GLY A 461 -31.91 -22.27 22.02
C GLY A 461 -32.57 -21.54 20.84
N TYR A 462 -31.87 -21.39 19.70
CA TYR A 462 -32.41 -20.86 18.45
C TYR A 462 -31.76 -21.53 17.26
N GLU A 463 -32.40 -21.45 16.10
CA GLU A 463 -31.96 -22.00 14.85
C GLU A 463 -31.91 -20.90 13.78
N GLN A 464 -30.91 -20.94 12.93
CA GLN A 464 -30.78 -20.04 11.76
C GLN A 464 -30.99 -20.83 10.48
N MET A 465 -31.68 -20.21 9.51
CA MET A 465 -31.88 -20.79 8.19
C MET A 465 -31.63 -19.77 7.10
N LYS A 466 -31.18 -20.26 5.96
CA LYS A 466 -31.07 -19.47 4.73
C LYS A 466 -31.93 -20.12 3.64
N TYR A 467 -32.75 -19.31 2.98
CA TYR A 467 -33.57 -19.76 1.88
C TYR A 467 -32.99 -19.20 0.58
N PHE A 468 -32.58 -20.11 -0.30
CA PHE A 468 -32.00 -19.82 -1.60
C PHE A 468 -33.02 -19.97 -2.71
N VAL A 469 -33.05 -19.02 -3.63
CA VAL A 469 -34.03 -18.98 -4.72
C VAL A 469 -33.35 -18.65 -6.03
N SER A 470 -33.66 -19.46 -7.08
CA SER A 470 -33.31 -19.18 -8.46
C SER A 470 -34.55 -18.92 -9.28
N VAL A 471 -34.48 -17.92 -10.16
CA VAL A 471 -35.60 -17.46 -10.98
C VAL A 471 -35.42 -17.89 -12.43
N SER A 472 -36.51 -18.31 -13.10
CA SER A 472 -36.49 -18.82 -14.47
C SER A 472 -36.18 -17.76 -15.53
N GLU A 473 -36.70 -16.53 -15.32
CA GLU A 473 -36.60 -15.44 -16.29
C GLU A 473 -36.16 -14.14 -15.60
N PRO A 474 -35.20 -13.40 -16.20
CA PRO A 474 -34.71 -12.13 -15.62
C PRO A 474 -35.82 -11.08 -15.43
N GLU A 475 -36.88 -11.10 -16.22
CA GLU A 475 -37.98 -10.15 -16.15
C GLU A 475 -38.82 -10.32 -14.87
N SER A 476 -38.82 -11.50 -14.27
CA SER A 476 -39.55 -11.83 -13.05
C SER A 476 -38.77 -11.58 -11.75
N LEU A 477 -37.49 -11.20 -11.82
CA LEU A 477 -36.65 -10.95 -10.66
C LEU A 477 -37.25 -9.89 -9.69
N SER A 478 -37.80 -8.78 -10.23
CA SER A 478 -38.40 -7.74 -9.39
C SER A 478 -39.66 -8.19 -8.67
N THR A 479 -40.50 -8.99 -9.35
CA THR A 479 -41.74 -9.51 -8.78
C THR A 479 -41.43 -10.50 -7.65
N VAL A 480 -40.50 -11.43 -7.89
CA VAL A 480 -40.08 -12.41 -6.89
C VAL A 480 -39.40 -11.71 -5.70
N TYR A 481 -38.58 -10.70 -5.95
CA TYR A 481 -37.96 -9.91 -4.89
C TYR A 481 -38.97 -9.21 -3.98
N ASP A 482 -39.98 -8.56 -4.57
CA ASP A 482 -41.00 -7.84 -3.80
C ASP A 482 -41.82 -8.79 -2.93
N HIS A 483 -42.20 -9.95 -3.44
CA HIS A 483 -42.91 -10.97 -2.67
C HIS A 483 -42.06 -11.58 -1.54
N LEU A 484 -40.79 -11.90 -1.81
CA LEU A 484 -39.87 -12.40 -0.78
C LEU A 484 -39.62 -11.35 0.32
N ARG A 485 -39.55 -10.07 -0.05
CA ARG A 485 -39.35 -8.96 0.88
C ARG A 485 -40.56 -8.75 1.80
N GLU A 486 -41.78 -9.07 1.32
CA GLU A 486 -42.97 -9.06 2.16
C GLU A 486 -42.96 -10.18 3.24
N ILE A 487 -42.35 -11.32 2.91
CA ILE A 487 -42.18 -12.45 3.84
C ILE A 487 -41.09 -12.14 4.87
N ASN A 488 -39.91 -11.73 4.38
CA ASN A 488 -38.80 -11.37 5.27
C ASN A 488 -37.99 -10.21 4.66
N PRO A 489 -37.85 -9.10 5.39
CA PRO A 489 -37.10 -7.93 4.89
C PRO A 489 -35.58 -8.18 4.78
N ASN A 490 -35.03 -9.24 5.43
CA ASN A 490 -33.62 -9.60 5.38
C ASN A 490 -33.32 -10.46 4.17
N ILE A 491 -33.40 -9.86 3.00
CA ILE A 491 -33.17 -10.50 1.70
C ILE A 491 -32.02 -9.82 0.97
N THR A 492 -31.17 -10.63 0.34
CA THR A 492 -30.08 -10.16 -0.51
C THR A 492 -30.24 -10.70 -1.91
N ALA A 493 -30.27 -9.80 -2.90
CA ALA A 493 -30.28 -10.15 -4.29
C ALA A 493 -28.83 -10.27 -4.85
N LYS A 494 -28.62 -11.21 -5.77
CA LYS A 494 -27.36 -11.39 -6.48
C LYS A 494 -26.88 -10.09 -7.15
N GLU A 495 -27.77 -9.38 -7.83
CA GLU A 495 -27.45 -8.10 -8.46
C GLU A 495 -26.97 -7.05 -7.45
N THR A 496 -27.69 -6.92 -6.32
CA THR A 496 -27.31 -5.97 -5.24
C THR A 496 -25.94 -6.32 -4.64
N ASN A 497 -25.63 -7.60 -4.48
CA ASN A 497 -24.32 -8.04 -4.00
C ASN A 497 -23.20 -7.71 -5.01
N LEU A 498 -23.44 -7.94 -6.29
CA LEU A 498 -22.48 -7.62 -7.35
C LEU A 498 -22.25 -6.11 -7.46
N GLU A 499 -23.31 -5.31 -7.37
CA GLU A 499 -23.19 -3.85 -7.30
C GLU A 499 -22.40 -3.38 -6.07
N THR A 500 -22.70 -3.93 -4.91
CA THR A 500 -21.98 -3.61 -3.66
C THR A 500 -20.50 -4.00 -3.76
N GLN A 501 -20.18 -5.16 -4.31
CA GLN A 501 -18.79 -5.57 -4.53
C GLN A 501 -18.09 -4.65 -5.54
N ALA A 502 -18.76 -4.26 -6.63
CA ALA A 502 -18.20 -3.31 -7.59
C ALA A 502 -17.94 -1.93 -6.95
N GLN A 503 -18.89 -1.45 -6.14
CA GLN A 503 -18.72 -0.22 -5.36
C GLN A 503 -17.56 -0.31 -4.36
N ASN A 504 -17.45 -1.42 -3.63
CA ASN A 504 -16.35 -1.67 -2.70
C ASN A 504 -14.99 -1.69 -3.41
N LYS A 505 -14.88 -2.38 -4.56
CA LYS A 505 -13.67 -2.38 -5.41
C LYS A 505 -13.31 -0.96 -5.86
N LEU A 506 -14.30 -0.13 -6.22
CA LEU A 506 -14.08 1.25 -6.63
C LEU A 506 -13.56 2.12 -5.47
N VAL A 507 -14.10 1.95 -4.25
CA VAL A 507 -13.59 2.65 -3.05
C VAL A 507 -12.12 2.33 -2.81
N VAL A 508 -11.78 1.05 -2.84
CA VAL A 508 -10.41 0.59 -2.62
C VAL A 508 -9.48 1.12 -3.71
N SER A 509 -9.91 1.09 -4.97
CA SER A 509 -9.15 1.64 -6.09
C SER A 509 -8.86 3.13 -5.90
N ILE A 510 -9.84 3.91 -5.46
CA ILE A 510 -9.64 5.34 -5.14
C ILE A 510 -8.61 5.53 -4.01
N LEU A 511 -8.67 4.70 -2.95
CA LEU A 511 -7.72 4.77 -1.84
C LEU A 511 -6.29 4.42 -2.28
N ILE A 512 -6.12 3.37 -3.08
CA ILE A 512 -4.81 2.98 -3.63
C ILE A 512 -4.27 4.07 -4.56
N LEU A 513 -5.10 4.60 -5.45
CA LEU A 513 -4.70 5.68 -6.35
C LEU A 513 -4.26 6.93 -5.58
N LEU A 514 -4.97 7.29 -4.52
CA LEU A 514 -4.58 8.38 -3.62
C LEU A 514 -3.19 8.12 -3.01
N ALA A 515 -2.95 6.92 -2.51
CA ALA A 515 -1.66 6.52 -1.96
C ALA A 515 -0.53 6.61 -2.99
N VAL A 516 -0.76 6.15 -4.21
CA VAL A 516 0.20 6.25 -5.31
C VAL A 516 0.49 7.71 -5.66
N MET A 517 -0.53 8.58 -5.71
CA MET A 517 -0.33 10.02 -5.92
C MET A 517 0.53 10.64 -4.81
N LEU A 518 0.35 10.24 -3.56
CA LEU A 518 1.17 10.67 -2.43
C LEU A 518 2.62 10.26 -2.57
N LEU A 519 2.87 9.02 -2.97
CA LEU A 519 4.21 8.52 -3.23
C LEU A 519 4.88 9.28 -4.39
N MET A 520 4.15 9.53 -5.47
CA MET A 520 4.63 10.32 -6.60
C MET A 520 4.98 11.76 -6.19
N PHE A 521 4.13 12.38 -5.39
CA PHE A 521 4.42 13.72 -4.84
C PHE A 521 5.68 13.70 -3.96
N SER A 522 5.84 12.68 -3.11
CA SER A 522 7.04 12.50 -2.27
C SER A 522 8.32 12.34 -3.12
N PHE A 523 8.25 11.58 -4.20
CA PHE A 523 9.34 11.43 -5.17
C PHE A 523 9.75 12.77 -5.79
N LEU A 524 8.79 13.53 -6.31
CA LEU A 524 9.03 14.84 -6.90
C LEU A 524 9.58 15.84 -5.87
N SER A 525 9.06 15.81 -4.65
CA SER A 525 9.52 16.68 -3.57
C SER A 525 10.96 16.45 -3.20
N LEU A 526 11.41 15.18 -3.14
CA LEU A 526 12.80 14.83 -2.88
C LEU A 526 13.74 15.31 -4.02
N ILE A 527 13.34 15.15 -5.27
CA ILE A 527 14.13 15.62 -6.40
C ILE A 527 14.21 17.16 -6.40
N MET A 528 13.09 17.85 -6.20
CA MET A 528 13.06 19.32 -6.15
C MET A 528 13.89 19.87 -5.00
N LEU A 529 13.87 19.23 -3.84
CA LEU A 529 14.72 19.59 -2.72
C LEU A 529 16.19 19.48 -3.09
N ARG A 530 16.59 18.41 -3.77
CA ARG A 530 17.97 18.21 -4.25
C ARG A 530 18.41 19.27 -5.25
N ILE A 531 17.54 19.61 -6.17
CA ILE A 531 17.78 20.67 -7.15
C ILE A 531 18.07 21.99 -6.41
N ASN A 532 17.22 22.35 -5.47
CA ASN A 532 17.34 23.61 -4.72
C ASN A 532 18.59 23.67 -3.83
N GLN A 533 19.05 22.53 -3.30
CA GLN A 533 20.28 22.47 -2.47
C GLN A 533 21.53 22.94 -3.21
N ASN A 534 21.61 22.72 -4.49
CA ASN A 534 22.84 22.94 -5.26
C ASN A 534 22.81 24.15 -6.20
N ILE A 535 21.70 24.90 -6.25
CA ILE A 535 21.54 26.01 -7.22
C ILE A 535 22.76 26.94 -7.24
N GLY A 536 23.23 27.40 -6.08
CA GLY A 536 24.36 28.34 -6.01
C GLY A 536 25.70 27.76 -6.46
N GLU A 537 25.98 26.50 -6.13
CA GLU A 537 27.24 25.82 -6.51
C GLU A 537 27.23 25.41 -7.97
N GLU A 538 26.11 24.85 -8.42
CA GLU A 538 25.94 24.41 -9.81
C GLU A 538 25.96 25.61 -10.77
N LYS A 539 25.27 26.71 -10.41
CA LYS A 539 25.34 27.96 -11.19
C LYS A 539 26.78 28.43 -11.33
N GLY A 540 27.59 28.43 -10.26
CA GLY A 540 29.01 28.77 -10.30
C GLY A 540 29.85 27.85 -11.20
N LYS A 541 29.57 26.53 -11.18
CA LYS A 541 30.24 25.57 -12.06
C LYS A 541 29.90 25.81 -13.54
N TYR A 542 28.62 26.04 -13.85
CA TYR A 542 28.17 26.27 -15.22
C TYR A 542 28.71 27.61 -15.78
N VAL A 543 28.79 28.65 -14.95
CA VAL A 543 29.46 29.91 -15.31
C VAL A 543 30.94 29.70 -15.63
N ASN A 544 31.65 28.91 -14.81
CA ASN A 544 33.06 28.59 -15.06
C ASN A 544 33.24 27.76 -16.34
N LEU A 545 32.35 26.81 -16.62
CA LEU A 545 32.38 26.05 -17.87
C LEU A 545 32.09 26.94 -19.08
N PHE A 546 31.19 27.89 -18.97
CA PHE A 546 30.92 28.87 -20.00
C PHE A 546 32.17 29.73 -20.29
N SER A 547 32.89 30.17 -19.24
CA SER A 547 34.12 30.95 -19.39
C SER A 547 35.27 30.16 -20.02
N ILE A 548 35.26 28.83 -19.96
CA ILE A 548 36.24 27.93 -20.63
C ILE A 548 35.86 27.62 -22.08
N GLY A 549 34.67 28.10 -22.54
CA GLY A 549 34.24 27.99 -23.93
C GLY A 549 33.14 26.97 -24.23
N TYR A 550 32.46 26.45 -23.18
CA TYR A 550 31.25 25.65 -23.39
C TYR A 550 30.11 26.51 -23.94
N THR A 551 29.41 26.01 -24.95
CA THR A 551 28.22 26.68 -25.50
C THR A 551 27.01 26.44 -24.63
N HIS A 552 26.01 27.33 -24.69
CA HIS A 552 24.73 27.15 -23.97
C HIS A 552 24.04 25.81 -24.28
N VAL A 553 24.13 25.33 -25.52
CA VAL A 553 23.57 24.03 -25.93
C VAL A 553 24.26 22.86 -25.23
N GLN A 554 25.60 22.91 -25.12
CA GLN A 554 26.36 21.88 -24.41
C GLN A 554 26.06 21.87 -22.92
N LEU A 555 25.94 23.05 -22.31
CA LEU A 555 25.58 23.16 -20.90
C LEU A 555 24.15 22.63 -20.62
N GLN A 556 23.19 22.96 -21.49
CA GLN A 556 21.84 22.38 -21.39
C GLN A 556 21.84 20.84 -21.50
N TRP A 557 22.72 20.29 -22.32
CA TRP A 557 22.87 18.85 -22.49
C TRP A 557 23.42 18.17 -21.23
N GLU A 558 24.37 18.79 -20.54
CA GLU A 558 24.91 18.28 -19.28
C GLU A 558 23.85 18.33 -18.17
N ILE A 559 23.09 19.43 -18.06
CA ILE A 559 21.95 19.53 -17.11
C ILE A 559 20.92 18.43 -17.38
N ARG A 560 20.57 18.18 -18.65
CA ARG A 560 19.62 17.12 -19.01
C ARG A 560 20.11 15.73 -18.64
N LYS A 561 21.39 15.42 -18.80
CA LYS A 561 21.98 14.14 -18.40
C LYS A 561 21.93 13.93 -16.88
N GLU A 562 22.26 14.98 -16.12
CA GLU A 562 22.19 14.93 -14.66
C GLU A 562 20.73 14.67 -14.19
N MET A 563 19.79 15.41 -14.73
CA MET A 563 18.37 15.20 -14.43
C MET A 563 17.89 13.81 -14.87
N ALA A 564 18.31 13.34 -16.04
CA ALA A 564 17.98 12.00 -16.51
C ALA A 564 18.42 10.92 -15.50
N THR A 565 19.61 11.07 -14.91
CA THR A 565 20.08 10.13 -13.88
C THR A 565 19.20 10.12 -12.66
N LEU A 566 18.80 11.30 -12.17
CA LEU A 566 17.94 11.42 -10.98
C LEU A 566 16.55 10.82 -11.17
N PHE A 567 15.98 10.93 -12.38
CA PHE A 567 14.66 10.40 -12.70
C PHE A 567 14.67 8.93 -13.13
N PHE A 568 15.57 8.57 -14.07
CA PHE A 568 15.50 7.25 -14.71
C PHE A 568 16.22 6.13 -13.96
N VAL A 569 17.24 6.41 -13.15
CA VAL A 569 17.91 5.35 -12.37
C VAL A 569 16.97 4.74 -11.34
N PRO A 570 16.29 5.53 -10.48
CA PRO A 570 15.28 4.98 -9.57
C PRO A 570 14.15 4.28 -10.31
N LEU A 571 13.72 4.85 -11.44
CA LEU A 571 12.62 4.33 -12.23
C LEU A 571 12.95 2.94 -12.81
N VAL A 572 14.11 2.77 -13.44
CA VAL A 572 14.51 1.49 -14.05
C VAL A 572 14.73 0.43 -12.99
N ILE A 573 15.45 0.74 -11.90
CA ILE A 573 15.71 -0.24 -10.81
C ILE A 573 14.40 -0.57 -10.10
N GLY A 574 13.63 0.45 -9.73
CA GLY A 574 12.39 0.28 -8.99
C GLY A 574 11.32 -0.48 -9.78
N SER A 575 11.11 -0.12 -11.07
CA SER A 575 10.12 -0.80 -11.90
C SER A 575 10.50 -2.25 -12.19
N SER A 576 11.78 -2.55 -12.43
CA SER A 576 12.23 -3.93 -12.62
C SER A 576 11.91 -4.79 -11.39
N ILE A 577 12.19 -4.29 -10.20
CA ILE A 577 11.90 -5.00 -8.95
C ILE A 577 10.37 -5.16 -8.75
N SER A 578 9.58 -4.09 -8.97
CA SER A 578 8.12 -4.13 -8.78
C SER A 578 7.43 -5.09 -9.74
N VAL A 579 7.81 -5.07 -11.02
CA VAL A 579 7.23 -5.96 -12.04
C VAL A 579 7.56 -7.42 -11.73
N ILE A 580 8.83 -7.73 -11.41
CA ILE A 580 9.22 -9.09 -11.05
C ILE A 580 8.50 -9.54 -9.78
N TYR A 581 8.39 -8.66 -8.77
CA TYR A 581 7.66 -8.95 -7.54
C TYR A 581 6.19 -9.25 -7.81
N ALA A 582 5.51 -8.41 -8.60
CA ALA A 582 4.10 -8.58 -8.93
C ALA A 582 3.85 -9.88 -9.72
N MET A 583 4.76 -10.24 -10.65
CA MET A 583 4.66 -11.49 -11.40
C MET A 583 4.88 -12.73 -10.53
N LEU A 584 5.81 -12.67 -9.55
CA LEU A 584 6.08 -13.80 -8.66
C LEU A 584 5.05 -13.92 -7.53
N ALA A 585 4.49 -12.82 -7.08
CA ALA A 585 3.43 -12.82 -6.07
C ALA A 585 2.15 -13.47 -6.61
N ASN A 586 1.84 -13.25 -7.89
CA ASN A 586 0.71 -13.85 -8.59
C ASN A 586 1.18 -15.04 -9.43
N ILE A 587 1.23 -16.24 -8.85
CA ILE A 587 1.68 -17.48 -9.54
C ILE A 587 0.80 -17.83 -10.75
N ARG A 588 -0.42 -17.31 -10.84
CA ARG A 588 -1.40 -17.51 -11.92
C ARG A 588 -1.54 -16.28 -12.79
N THR A 589 -0.44 -15.75 -13.32
CA THR A 589 -0.52 -14.62 -14.27
C THR A 589 -1.16 -15.07 -15.57
N SER A 590 -2.41 -14.68 -15.75
CA SER A 590 -3.03 -14.74 -17.08
C SER A 590 -2.28 -13.81 -18.04
N LEU A 591 -2.28 -14.12 -19.33
CA LEU A 591 -1.66 -13.29 -20.37
C LEU A 591 -2.20 -11.84 -20.30
N ARG A 592 -3.47 -11.68 -19.93
CA ARG A 592 -4.13 -10.38 -19.69
C ARG A 592 -3.45 -9.60 -18.55
N GLN A 593 -3.18 -10.23 -17.40
CA GLN A 593 -2.52 -9.59 -16.26
C GLN A 593 -1.09 -9.15 -16.58
N VAL A 594 -0.36 -9.94 -17.38
CA VAL A 594 0.98 -9.59 -17.87
C VAL A 594 0.91 -8.32 -18.73
N VAL A 595 -0.01 -8.27 -19.70
CA VAL A 595 -0.20 -7.11 -20.59
C VAL A 595 -0.58 -5.87 -19.78
N VAL A 596 -1.48 -6.00 -18.82
CA VAL A 596 -1.89 -4.92 -17.92
C VAL A 596 -0.71 -4.39 -17.10
N THR A 597 0.08 -5.28 -16.49
CA THR A 597 1.26 -4.90 -15.70
C THR A 597 2.28 -4.10 -16.52
N PHE A 598 2.56 -4.54 -17.75
CA PHE A 598 3.43 -3.79 -18.66
C PHE A 598 2.82 -2.47 -19.10
N GLY A 599 1.52 -2.42 -19.37
CA GLY A 599 0.80 -1.20 -19.73
C GLY A 599 0.86 -0.14 -18.63
N VAL A 600 0.59 -0.54 -17.40
CA VAL A 600 0.68 0.32 -16.20
C VAL A 600 2.11 0.83 -16.00
N THR A 601 3.11 -0.05 -16.14
CA THR A 601 4.51 0.33 -16.04
C THR A 601 4.89 1.35 -17.11
N LEU A 602 4.46 1.16 -18.34
CA LEU A 602 4.69 2.09 -19.45
C LEU A 602 4.05 3.46 -19.18
N LEU A 603 2.80 3.47 -18.71
CA LEU A 603 2.12 4.72 -18.33
C LEU A 603 2.89 5.48 -17.25
N PHE A 604 3.38 4.77 -16.24
CA PHE A 604 4.20 5.34 -15.18
C PHE A 604 5.50 5.96 -15.74
N PHE A 605 6.16 5.30 -16.69
CA PHE A 605 7.33 5.85 -17.39
C PHE A 605 7.00 7.12 -18.17
N VAL A 606 5.86 7.17 -18.86
CA VAL A 606 5.42 8.36 -19.62
C VAL A 606 5.19 9.54 -18.66
N ILE A 607 4.52 9.33 -17.55
CA ILE A 607 4.29 10.37 -16.53
C ILE A 607 5.63 10.90 -16.00
N GLN A 608 6.56 10.02 -15.64
CA GLN A 608 7.88 10.40 -15.14
C GLN A 608 8.71 11.14 -16.22
N TYR A 609 8.58 10.75 -17.48
CA TYR A 609 9.23 11.45 -18.58
C TYR A 609 8.73 12.88 -18.74
N ILE A 610 7.42 13.12 -18.57
CA ILE A 610 6.84 14.46 -18.60
C ILE A 610 7.44 15.32 -17.47
N PHE A 611 7.47 14.80 -16.23
CA PHE A 611 8.07 15.51 -15.10
C PHE A 611 9.55 15.80 -15.31
N TYR A 612 10.32 14.84 -15.83
CA TYR A 612 11.72 15.04 -16.22
C TYR A 612 11.87 16.20 -17.21
N ARG A 613 11.04 16.24 -18.26
CA ARG A 613 11.08 17.31 -19.28
C ARG A 613 10.80 18.69 -18.68
N VAL A 614 9.82 18.77 -17.81
CA VAL A 614 9.47 20.02 -17.11
C VAL A 614 10.62 20.46 -16.19
N ALA A 615 11.15 19.57 -15.36
CA ALA A 615 12.25 19.85 -14.45
C ALA A 615 13.53 20.27 -15.19
N ALA A 616 13.91 19.53 -16.24
CA ALA A 616 15.10 19.84 -17.02
C ALA A 616 14.99 21.20 -17.74
N LYS A 617 13.80 21.59 -18.22
CA LYS A 617 13.55 22.91 -18.83
C LYS A 617 13.61 24.03 -17.79
N ALA A 618 13.00 23.83 -16.63
CA ALA A 618 13.03 24.81 -15.55
C ALA A 618 14.45 25.10 -15.04
N LEU A 619 15.24 24.04 -14.84
CA LEU A 619 16.64 24.17 -14.44
C LEU A 619 17.55 24.79 -15.50
N GLY A 620 17.33 24.43 -16.76
CA GLY A 620 18.06 25.06 -17.87
C GLY A 620 17.92 26.57 -17.86
N ARG A 621 16.72 27.09 -17.60
CA ARG A 621 16.50 28.53 -17.44
C ARG A 621 17.19 29.10 -16.19
N LEU A 622 17.06 28.42 -15.05
CA LEU A 622 17.53 28.90 -13.75
C LEU A 622 19.08 28.94 -13.66
N TYR A 623 19.78 28.08 -14.37
CA TYR A 623 21.25 28.02 -14.36
C TYR A 623 21.91 28.85 -15.46
N LEU A 624 21.23 29.09 -16.57
CA LEU A 624 21.80 29.76 -17.74
C LEU A 624 21.35 31.21 -17.90
N ASP A 625 20.21 31.57 -17.30
CA ASP A 625 19.76 32.95 -17.12
C ASP A 625 20.25 33.49 -15.74
#